data_2bd9a3b32f3b12cf64f4249e7fd5cdd7
#
_entry.id   2bd9a3b32f3b12cf64f4249e7fd5cdd7
#
_cell.length_a   1.000
_cell.length_b   1.000
_cell.length_c   1.000
_cell.angle_alpha   90.00
_cell.angle_beta   90.00
_cell.angle_gamma   90.00
#
_symmetry.space_group_name_H-M   'P 1'
#
loop_
_entity.id
_entity.type
_entity.pdbx_description
1 polymer ?
#
loop_
_entity_poly.entity_id
_entity_poly.type
_entity_poly.pdbx_seq_one_letter_code
_entity_poly.pdbx_strand_id
1 'polypeptide(L)'
;MDRQSPEDFLTRHGEFVEPAKLEALNRQAEKFAREKANGGSHPTGSQPDDFPKKAESAPRGSPDTSETRPARGGFEHFDHFEQPPETAHNNQWPKPDLRIVEDGRAPSPTLDDDALPAGWGEWITKEAAARDCPRDYLAAALIVAASAWIGNSRHVAVNETWREPPHLWIAEIGAPSTGKTPAQRPIIETCRVVERDAEPEWQAAIADHARLAEAAKAHDEQWCAEVRAATKTGQPAPDRPPGADAPDEPPRPRLVAMDATTEELQHLLSEQPRGLLYVRDELTGWFGNHDRYGGNGGDRAFFLEAWNGGSYIVDRVKHRGKPLRISRAALAILGGIQPDRLREALAGADDGLAARFAYIWPDPPPISKLANESDETMRDRRNRLVEAARRLHGLKMSVDAAGEPAPGLLRLDRSAFALFDELRQEAMQRARSSRGLAGGWHGKTPGRALRLALVYELLMWSARGGSEPLAISADAMALASGYLDYLAGMFDRTTAGLAISREETDAAAIALHIISTRPTALNERELYQRPGWSWLRDNVRRSSALRVLVAAGWIRHASRTGTRRPRGDWEISPRLWETSP
;
A
#
# COMPACT_ATOMS: atom_id res chain seq x y z
N MET A 1 49.52 -14.36 -10.56
CA MET A 1 48.20 -14.91 -10.88
C MET A 1 47.19 -13.88 -10.45
N ASP A 2 46.78 -13.12 -11.42
CA ASP A 2 45.97 -11.92 -11.25
C ASP A 2 44.55 -12.29 -10.78
N ARG A 3 44.11 -11.64 -9.73
CA ARG A 3 42.72 -11.66 -9.27
C ARG A 3 41.90 -10.83 -10.27
N GLN A 4 41.21 -11.50 -11.19
CA GLN A 4 40.21 -10.83 -12.02
C GLN A 4 39.10 -10.29 -11.14
N SER A 5 38.71 -9.06 -11.42
CA SER A 5 37.71 -8.33 -10.65
C SER A 5 36.30 -8.85 -10.94
N PRO A 6 35.35 -8.67 -10.02
CA PRO A 6 33.93 -9.02 -10.22
C PRO A 6 33.28 -8.33 -11.42
N GLU A 7 33.89 -7.29 -11.97
CA GLU A 7 33.38 -6.48 -13.08
C GLU A 7 33.38 -7.21 -14.43
N ASP A 8 34.24 -8.22 -14.61
CA ASP A 8 34.35 -8.96 -15.88
C ASP A 8 33.29 -10.06 -16.06
N PHE A 9 32.48 -10.32 -15.03
CA PHE A 9 31.59 -11.48 -15.03
C PHE A 9 30.29 -11.31 -15.81
N LEU A 10 29.86 -10.09 -16.13
CA LEU A 10 28.47 -9.78 -16.49
C LEU A 10 28.22 -9.26 -17.92
N THR A 11 29.18 -9.29 -18.81
CA THR A 11 29.07 -8.58 -20.10
C THR A 11 28.72 -9.41 -21.35
N ARG A 12 28.20 -10.65 -21.25
CA ARG A 12 28.06 -11.49 -22.46
C ARG A 12 26.79 -12.30 -22.68
N HIS A 13 25.65 -11.86 -22.23
CA HIS A 13 24.39 -12.47 -22.70
C HIS A 13 23.27 -11.43 -22.80
N GLY A 14 23.35 -10.50 -23.79
CA GLY A 14 22.18 -9.81 -24.36
C GLY A 14 21.18 -9.10 -23.43
N GLU A 15 21.26 -9.30 -22.13
CA GLU A 15 20.48 -8.65 -21.08
C GLU A 15 21.48 -8.18 -20.02
N PHE A 16 21.75 -6.88 -20.04
CA PHE A 16 22.66 -6.20 -19.16
C PHE A 16 22.20 -6.29 -17.71
N VAL A 17 22.87 -7.08 -16.88
CA VAL A 17 22.91 -6.79 -15.44
C VAL A 17 24.14 -5.97 -15.18
N GLU A 18 23.98 -4.66 -15.00
CA GLU A 18 25.08 -3.75 -14.68
C GLU A 18 25.86 -4.21 -13.43
N PRO A 19 27.19 -4.02 -13.37
CA PRO A 19 28.01 -4.30 -12.18
C PRO A 19 27.44 -3.69 -10.90
N ALA A 20 26.82 -2.51 -11.00
CA ALA A 20 26.08 -1.85 -9.93
C ALA A 20 24.89 -2.68 -9.40
N LYS A 21 24.24 -3.45 -10.26
CA LYS A 21 23.09 -4.30 -9.86
C LYS A 21 23.56 -5.54 -9.08
N LEU A 22 24.72 -6.10 -9.43
CA LEU A 22 25.34 -7.19 -8.66
C LEU A 22 25.85 -6.74 -7.30
N GLU A 23 26.47 -5.55 -7.24
CA GLU A 23 26.85 -4.94 -5.97
C GLU A 23 25.61 -4.58 -5.11
N ALA A 24 24.52 -4.11 -5.72
CA ALA A 24 23.27 -3.87 -5.02
C ALA A 24 22.67 -5.17 -4.47
N LEU A 25 22.69 -6.26 -5.25
CA LEU A 25 22.28 -7.59 -4.83
C LEU A 25 23.17 -8.13 -3.70
N ASN A 26 24.49 -7.94 -3.78
CA ASN A 26 25.41 -8.35 -2.72
C ASN A 26 25.19 -7.55 -1.42
N ARG A 27 24.93 -6.23 -1.51
CA ARG A 27 24.59 -5.39 -0.35
C ARG A 27 23.21 -5.73 0.22
N GLN A 28 22.26 -6.07 -0.63
CA GLN A 28 20.94 -6.53 -0.21
C GLN A 28 21.03 -7.87 0.53
N ALA A 29 21.88 -8.78 0.06
CA ALA A 29 22.16 -10.05 0.73
C ALA A 29 22.86 -9.85 2.08
N GLU A 30 23.86 -8.95 2.16
CA GLU A 30 24.54 -8.61 3.41
C GLU A 30 23.60 -7.90 4.40
N LYS A 31 22.74 -7.00 3.90
CA LYS A 31 21.76 -6.29 4.72
C LYS A 31 20.71 -7.25 5.26
N PHE A 32 20.18 -8.13 4.43
CA PHE A 32 19.23 -9.18 4.82
C PHE A 32 19.84 -10.13 5.87
N ALA A 33 21.14 -10.43 5.76
CA ALA A 33 21.87 -11.20 6.74
C ALA A 33 22.04 -10.43 8.08
N ARG A 34 22.32 -9.13 8.04
CA ARG A 34 22.48 -8.27 9.24
C ARG A 34 21.15 -8.02 9.96
N GLU A 35 20.07 -7.76 9.22
CA GLU A 35 18.74 -7.52 9.80
C GLU A 35 18.19 -8.78 10.49
N LYS A 36 18.43 -9.96 9.93
CA LYS A 36 18.10 -11.24 10.59
C LYS A 36 19.01 -11.59 11.77
N ALA A 37 20.24 -11.08 11.82
CA ALA A 37 21.15 -11.27 12.94
C ALA A 37 20.81 -10.36 14.15
N ASN A 38 20.23 -9.18 13.91
CA ASN A 38 19.90 -8.20 14.96
C ASN A 38 18.48 -8.36 15.53
N GLY A 39 17.64 -9.27 15.00
CA GLY A 39 16.27 -9.52 15.47
C GLY A 39 16.14 -10.36 16.75
N GLY A 40 17.20 -10.58 17.49
CA GLY A 40 17.24 -11.47 18.66
C GLY A 40 17.78 -10.80 19.92
N SER A 41 17.08 -9.81 20.49
CA SER A 41 17.23 -9.52 21.92
C SER A 41 16.10 -8.60 22.41
N HIS A 42 15.08 -9.20 23.01
CA HIS A 42 14.23 -8.49 23.96
C HIS A 42 14.71 -8.81 25.38
N PRO A 43 14.82 -7.82 26.26
CA PRO A 43 15.20 -8.03 27.64
C PRO A 43 14.03 -8.57 28.45
N THR A 44 14.31 -9.60 29.24
CA THR A 44 13.47 -10.11 30.33
C THR A 44 13.36 -9.09 31.44
N GLY A 45 12.15 -8.88 31.93
CA GLY A 45 11.97 -8.16 33.20
C GLY A 45 10.53 -7.92 33.60
N SER A 46 10.14 -8.61 34.67
CA SER A 46 9.07 -8.37 35.64
C SER A 46 7.68 -8.96 35.40
N GLN A 47 7.40 -10.01 36.17
CA GLN A 47 6.05 -10.40 36.59
C GLN A 47 5.45 -9.33 37.53
N PRO A 48 4.12 -9.25 37.59
CA PRO A 48 3.46 -9.34 38.87
C PRO A 48 2.32 -10.34 38.96
N ASP A 49 2.12 -10.80 40.16
CA ASP A 49 1.17 -11.73 40.70
C ASP A 49 -0.30 -11.28 40.59
N ASP A 50 -1.14 -12.28 40.83
CA ASP A 50 -2.49 -12.29 41.34
C ASP A 50 -3.63 -12.62 40.35
N PHE A 51 -3.98 -13.92 40.41
CA PHE A 51 -5.33 -14.40 40.09
C PHE A 51 -5.95 -15.13 41.29
N PRO A 52 -7.20 -14.87 41.66
CA PRO A 52 -7.93 -15.74 42.58
C PRO A 52 -8.65 -16.88 41.87
N LYS A 53 -8.48 -18.07 42.45
CA LYS A 53 -9.20 -19.32 42.17
C LYS A 53 -10.65 -19.27 42.67
N LYS A 54 -11.59 -19.91 41.93
CA LYS A 54 -12.76 -20.71 42.43
C LYS A 54 -13.25 -21.53 41.27
N ALA A 55 -13.27 -22.81 41.30
CA ALA A 55 -13.89 -23.91 42.08
C ALA A 55 -15.15 -24.47 41.39
N GLU A 56 -14.98 -25.72 40.95
CA GLU A 56 -15.86 -26.91 41.08
C GLU A 56 -17.33 -26.88 40.62
N SER A 57 -17.66 -27.78 39.69
CA SER A 57 -18.48 -28.98 39.99
C SER A 57 -18.78 -29.83 38.74
N ALA A 58 -18.46 -31.12 38.81
CA ALA A 58 -19.05 -32.22 38.04
C ALA A 58 -20.33 -32.70 38.75
N PRO A 59 -21.22 -33.58 38.23
CA PRO A 59 -20.87 -34.90 37.71
C PRO A 59 -21.80 -35.58 36.67
N ARG A 60 -21.29 -36.69 36.07
CA ARG A 60 -21.89 -37.97 35.76
C ARG A 60 -22.94 -38.14 34.65
N GLY A 61 -22.63 -39.13 33.78
CA GLY A 61 -23.57 -39.91 33.02
C GLY A 61 -22.96 -40.70 31.87
N SER A 62 -22.47 -41.92 32.15
CA SER A 62 -22.26 -42.97 31.13
C SER A 62 -23.61 -43.70 30.89
N PRO A 63 -23.83 -44.31 29.72
CA PRO A 63 -23.63 -45.76 29.69
C PRO A 63 -22.94 -46.30 28.42
N ASP A 64 -22.13 -47.26 28.70
CA ASP A 64 -21.76 -48.52 28.10
C ASP A 64 -22.48 -48.96 26.82
N THR A 65 -21.72 -49.28 25.77
CA THR A 65 -21.95 -50.51 24.97
C THR A 65 -20.62 -50.87 24.24
N SER A 66 -20.25 -52.10 24.52
CA SER A 66 -19.23 -52.95 23.91
C SER A 66 -19.31 -53.00 22.38
N GLU A 67 -18.16 -53.03 21.69
CA GLU A 67 -17.80 -54.13 20.79
C GLU A 67 -16.42 -53.93 20.10
N THR A 68 -15.64 -54.99 20.26
CA THR A 68 -14.64 -55.57 19.37
C THR A 68 -13.46 -54.72 18.85
N ARG A 69 -12.30 -54.97 19.45
CA ARG A 69 -10.98 -54.82 18.84
C ARG A 69 -10.80 -55.77 17.65
N PRO A 70 -10.16 -55.34 16.58
CA PRO A 70 -9.23 -56.18 15.85
C PRO A 70 -7.79 -55.70 15.95
N ALA A 71 -6.96 -56.67 15.91
CA ALA A 71 -5.55 -56.87 15.98
C ALA A 71 -4.61 -55.75 15.52
N ARG A 72 -3.46 -55.66 16.23
CA ARG A 72 -2.21 -55.04 15.84
C ARG A 72 -1.80 -55.43 14.40
N GLY A 73 -1.89 -54.50 13.46
CA GLY A 73 -1.20 -54.56 12.17
C GLY A 73 0.06 -53.67 12.25
N GLY A 74 1.18 -54.23 11.84
CA GLY A 74 2.49 -53.59 11.94
C GLY A 74 2.58 -52.30 11.13
N PHE A 75 3.38 -51.39 11.65
CA PHE A 75 3.88 -50.24 10.88
C PHE A 75 4.78 -50.79 9.76
N GLU A 76 4.22 -50.89 8.55
CA GLU A 76 5.04 -51.03 7.36
C GLU A 76 5.72 -49.70 7.08
N HIS A 77 7.02 -49.75 7.08
CA HIS A 77 7.92 -48.75 6.54
C HIS A 77 7.54 -48.44 5.09
N PHE A 78 6.95 -47.24 4.86
CA PHE A 78 6.89 -46.65 3.53
C PHE A 78 8.26 -46.00 3.23
N ASP A 79 9.27 -46.80 2.99
CA ASP A 79 10.50 -46.44 2.29
C ASP A 79 10.42 -46.94 0.85
N HIS A 80 9.64 -46.31 0.02
CA HIS A 80 9.80 -46.35 -1.42
C HIS A 80 9.71 -44.95 -1.99
N PHE A 81 10.81 -44.21 -1.85
CA PHE A 81 11.14 -43.20 -2.82
C PHE A 81 11.51 -43.95 -4.12
N GLU A 82 10.62 -43.88 -5.11
CA GLU A 82 11.02 -44.19 -6.48
C GLU A 82 12.15 -43.23 -6.85
N GLN A 83 13.36 -43.76 -6.91
CA GLN A 83 14.49 -43.07 -7.53
C GLN A 83 14.12 -42.88 -9.00
N PRO A 84 14.20 -41.68 -9.56
CA PRO A 84 14.13 -41.52 -10.99
C PRO A 84 15.26 -42.37 -11.62
N PRO A 85 15.05 -42.93 -12.83
CA PRO A 85 16.01 -43.87 -13.44
C PRO A 85 17.38 -43.19 -13.49
N GLU A 86 18.42 -43.96 -13.11
CA GLU A 86 19.82 -43.61 -13.28
C GLU A 86 20.10 -43.33 -14.76
N THR A 87 19.86 -42.09 -15.18
CA THR A 87 20.39 -41.63 -16.46
C THR A 87 21.89 -41.40 -16.30
N ALA A 88 22.65 -42.05 -17.17
CA ALA A 88 24.09 -41.99 -17.32
C ALA A 88 24.63 -40.61 -16.93
N HIS A 89 25.61 -40.57 -16.00
CA HIS A 89 26.29 -39.39 -15.52
C HIS A 89 26.90 -38.58 -16.69
N ASN A 90 26.12 -37.75 -17.32
CA ASN A 90 26.64 -36.65 -18.12
C ASN A 90 27.17 -35.63 -17.12
N ASN A 91 28.50 -35.52 -17.05
CA ASN A 91 29.22 -34.65 -16.09
C ASN A 91 28.99 -33.13 -16.36
N GLN A 92 28.05 -32.79 -17.24
CA GLN A 92 27.67 -31.44 -17.60
C GLN A 92 26.57 -30.90 -16.68
N TRP A 93 26.90 -29.87 -15.96
CA TRP A 93 25.92 -29.08 -15.24
C TRP A 93 24.92 -28.40 -16.21
N PRO A 94 23.64 -28.42 -15.92
CA PRO A 94 22.69 -27.55 -16.66
C PRO A 94 23.08 -26.10 -16.49
N LYS A 95 22.63 -25.25 -17.41
CA LYS A 95 22.78 -23.79 -17.25
C LYS A 95 21.94 -23.34 -16.05
N PRO A 96 22.54 -22.70 -15.02
CA PRO A 96 21.79 -22.25 -13.86
C PRO A 96 20.73 -21.20 -14.25
N ASP A 97 19.53 -21.35 -13.72
CA ASP A 97 18.48 -20.32 -13.86
C ASP A 97 18.73 -19.19 -12.86
N LEU A 98 19.24 -18.07 -13.33
CA LEU A 98 19.57 -16.90 -12.50
C LEU A 98 18.32 -16.11 -12.06
N ARG A 99 17.16 -16.35 -12.67
CA ARG A 99 15.90 -15.68 -12.28
C ARG A 99 15.51 -15.95 -10.82
N ILE A 100 16.00 -17.02 -10.23
CA ILE A 100 15.82 -17.30 -8.79
C ILE A 100 16.30 -16.14 -7.91
N VAL A 101 17.44 -15.50 -8.24
CA VAL A 101 17.99 -14.39 -7.45
C VAL A 101 17.34 -13.04 -7.78
N GLU A 102 16.62 -12.97 -8.89
CA GLU A 102 15.84 -11.79 -9.29
C GLU A 102 14.44 -11.78 -8.63
N ASP A 103 14.19 -12.63 -7.65
CA ASP A 103 12.89 -12.83 -6.98
C ASP A 103 11.74 -13.20 -7.95
N GLY A 104 12.03 -13.68 -9.17
CA GLY A 104 11.03 -14.02 -10.19
C GLY A 104 10.12 -12.86 -10.62
N ARG A 105 10.44 -11.64 -10.22
CA ARG A 105 9.66 -10.44 -10.57
C ARG A 105 9.90 -10.04 -12.01
N ALA A 106 8.84 -9.54 -12.65
CA ALA A 106 9.00 -8.81 -13.90
C ALA A 106 9.91 -7.58 -13.68
N PRO A 107 10.69 -7.14 -14.69
CA PRO A 107 11.45 -5.90 -14.62
C PRO A 107 10.57 -4.73 -14.18
N SER A 108 11.15 -3.77 -13.43
CA SER A 108 10.44 -2.55 -13.08
C SER A 108 10.16 -1.75 -14.35
N PRO A 109 8.92 -1.38 -14.65
CA PRO A 109 8.65 -0.44 -15.71
C PRO A 109 9.30 0.90 -15.40
N THR A 110 9.83 1.57 -16.43
CA THR A 110 10.38 2.92 -16.28
C THR A 110 9.25 3.93 -16.17
N LEU A 111 9.35 4.84 -15.21
CA LEU A 111 8.45 6.00 -15.13
C LEU A 111 9.04 7.11 -16.01
N ASP A 112 8.48 7.32 -17.18
CA ASP A 112 8.95 8.34 -18.11
C ASP A 112 8.39 9.74 -17.76
N ASP A 113 9.09 10.79 -18.16
CA ASP A 113 8.68 12.16 -17.87
C ASP A 113 7.40 12.58 -18.61
N ASP A 114 7.12 11.97 -19.74
CA ASP A 114 5.90 12.13 -20.53
C ASP A 114 4.68 11.41 -19.94
N ALA A 115 4.88 10.64 -18.88
CA ALA A 115 3.81 10.08 -18.05
C ALA A 115 3.52 10.92 -16.80
N LEU A 116 4.21 12.04 -16.61
CA LEU A 116 4.06 12.91 -15.44
C LEU A 116 3.35 14.23 -15.79
N PRO A 117 2.62 14.85 -14.83
CA PRO A 117 1.97 16.13 -15.09
C PRO A 117 3.01 17.18 -15.51
N ALA A 118 2.78 17.85 -16.64
CA ALA A 118 3.70 18.86 -17.16
C ALA A 118 4.02 19.93 -16.11
N GLY A 119 5.30 20.25 -15.97
CA GLY A 119 5.83 21.15 -14.95
C GLY A 119 6.17 20.46 -13.64
N TRP A 120 5.87 19.18 -13.41
CA TRP A 120 6.18 18.47 -12.17
C TRP A 120 7.28 17.41 -12.32
N GLY A 121 7.59 16.91 -13.51
CA GLY A 121 8.62 15.88 -13.74
C GLY A 121 9.98 16.28 -13.19
N GLU A 122 10.48 17.48 -13.51
CA GLU A 122 11.74 18.00 -12.99
C GLU A 122 11.73 18.15 -11.47
N TRP A 123 10.63 18.65 -10.90
CA TRP A 123 10.45 18.78 -9.45
C TRP A 123 10.56 17.42 -8.76
N ILE A 124 9.85 16.41 -9.28
CA ILE A 124 9.86 15.03 -8.77
C ILE A 124 11.26 14.47 -8.80
N THR A 125 11.97 14.61 -9.92
CA THR A 125 13.32 14.08 -10.10
C THR A 125 14.33 14.72 -9.14
N LYS A 126 14.31 16.05 -9.00
CA LYS A 126 15.21 16.77 -8.09
C LYS A 126 14.92 16.51 -6.63
N GLU A 127 13.64 16.48 -6.25
CA GLU A 127 13.24 16.24 -4.87
C GLU A 127 13.52 14.79 -4.45
N ALA A 128 13.33 13.81 -5.36
CA ALA A 128 13.66 12.42 -5.12
C ALA A 128 15.16 12.22 -4.92
N ALA A 129 15.99 12.86 -5.75
CA ALA A 129 17.45 12.83 -5.60
C ALA A 129 17.93 13.48 -4.29
N ALA A 130 17.32 14.59 -3.87
CA ALA A 130 17.64 15.25 -2.61
C ALA A 130 17.27 14.41 -1.38
N ARG A 131 16.32 13.47 -1.51
CA ARG A 131 15.82 12.61 -0.42
C ARG A 131 16.34 11.18 -0.48
N ASP A 132 17.17 10.86 -1.46
CA ASP A 132 17.68 9.51 -1.72
C ASP A 132 16.54 8.47 -1.76
N CYS A 133 15.50 8.76 -2.55
CA CYS A 133 14.35 7.90 -2.71
C CYS A 133 13.99 7.69 -4.19
N PRO A 134 13.31 6.58 -4.54
CA PRO A 134 12.78 6.38 -5.89
C PRO A 134 11.83 7.51 -6.30
N ARG A 135 12.03 8.04 -7.51
CA ARG A 135 11.14 9.06 -8.07
C ARG A 135 9.69 8.59 -8.18
N ASP A 136 9.51 7.30 -8.33
CA ASP A 136 8.22 6.61 -8.45
C ASP A 136 7.36 6.80 -7.19
N TYR A 137 7.93 6.63 -6.01
CA TYR A 137 7.22 6.87 -4.75
C TYR A 137 6.84 8.36 -4.58
N LEU A 138 7.77 9.25 -4.92
CA LEU A 138 7.49 10.69 -4.80
C LEU A 138 6.41 11.14 -5.79
N ALA A 139 6.44 10.62 -7.03
CA ALA A 139 5.39 10.87 -8.03
C ALA A 139 4.03 10.37 -7.54
N ALA A 140 3.97 9.14 -7.03
CA ALA A 140 2.77 8.56 -6.47
C ALA A 140 2.23 9.39 -5.29
N ALA A 141 3.11 9.78 -4.36
CA ALA A 141 2.75 10.60 -3.22
C ALA A 141 2.18 11.97 -3.62
N LEU A 142 2.81 12.64 -4.60
CA LEU A 142 2.32 13.92 -5.14
C LEU A 142 0.94 13.78 -5.78
N ILE A 143 0.75 12.76 -6.64
CA ILE A 143 -0.51 12.54 -7.38
C ILE A 143 -1.65 12.21 -6.40
N VAL A 144 -1.41 11.34 -5.41
CA VAL A 144 -2.42 11.04 -4.38
C VAL A 144 -2.73 12.25 -3.52
N ALA A 145 -1.72 13.02 -3.11
CA ALA A 145 -1.94 14.22 -2.32
C ALA A 145 -2.73 15.28 -3.10
N ALA A 146 -2.40 15.50 -4.37
CA ALA A 146 -3.15 16.42 -5.22
C ALA A 146 -4.62 15.98 -5.34
N SER A 147 -4.89 14.67 -5.45
CA SER A 147 -6.24 14.13 -5.46
C SER A 147 -7.01 14.46 -4.16
N ALA A 148 -6.34 14.45 -3.01
CA ALA A 148 -6.91 14.85 -1.72
C ALA A 148 -7.09 16.37 -1.59
N TRP A 149 -6.11 17.17 -2.05
CA TRP A 149 -6.22 18.64 -2.02
C TRP A 149 -7.35 19.15 -2.90
N ILE A 150 -7.60 18.52 -4.06
CA ILE A 150 -8.77 18.77 -4.89
C ILE A 150 -10.04 18.31 -4.15
N GLY A 151 -10.03 17.07 -3.66
CA GLY A 151 -11.14 16.48 -2.92
C GLY A 151 -12.49 16.67 -3.63
N ASN A 152 -13.53 16.81 -2.87
CA ASN A 152 -14.90 17.05 -3.39
C ASN A 152 -15.11 18.44 -4.03
N SER A 153 -14.07 19.27 -4.21
CA SER A 153 -14.28 20.54 -4.91
C SER A 153 -14.52 20.36 -6.40
N ARG A 154 -13.90 19.35 -7.02
CA ARG A 154 -14.06 19.04 -8.46
C ARG A 154 -14.23 17.55 -8.69
N HIS A 155 -15.20 17.21 -9.54
CA HIS A 155 -15.36 15.88 -10.09
C HIS A 155 -15.28 15.93 -11.61
N VAL A 156 -14.82 14.85 -12.25
CA VAL A 156 -14.91 14.71 -13.70
C VAL A 156 -16.26 14.11 -14.08
N ALA A 157 -16.88 14.64 -15.13
CA ALA A 157 -18.13 14.12 -15.67
C ALA A 157 -17.97 13.75 -17.14
N VAL A 158 -18.19 12.48 -17.47
CA VAL A 158 -18.26 11.99 -18.85
C VAL A 158 -19.61 12.37 -19.45
N ASN A 159 -20.69 12.14 -18.68
CA ASN A 159 -22.07 12.47 -19.02
C ASN A 159 -22.89 12.72 -17.74
N GLU A 160 -24.21 12.78 -17.83
CA GLU A 160 -25.10 13.03 -16.69
C GLU A 160 -25.04 11.94 -15.61
N THR A 161 -24.81 10.69 -16.02
CA THR A 161 -24.88 9.50 -15.15
C THR A 161 -23.50 8.96 -14.73
N TRP A 162 -22.42 9.37 -15.40
CA TRP A 162 -21.06 8.92 -15.07
C TRP A 162 -20.19 10.09 -14.62
N ARG A 163 -19.93 10.11 -13.33
CA ARG A 163 -19.08 11.09 -12.66
C ARG A 163 -18.09 10.35 -11.78
N GLU A 164 -16.84 10.81 -11.77
CA GLU A 164 -15.78 10.24 -10.92
C GLU A 164 -15.20 11.33 -10.00
N PRO A 165 -14.99 11.03 -8.71
CA PRO A 165 -14.23 11.89 -7.82
C PRO A 165 -12.73 11.82 -8.13
N PRO A 166 -11.88 12.74 -7.63
CA PRO A 166 -10.43 12.70 -7.87
C PRO A 166 -9.69 11.62 -7.07
N HIS A 167 -10.29 11.04 -6.05
CA HIS A 167 -9.57 10.24 -5.03
C HIS A 167 -8.85 9.03 -5.63
N LEU A 168 -7.57 8.90 -5.29
CA LEU A 168 -6.70 7.81 -5.72
C LEU A 168 -6.20 7.04 -4.49
N TRP A 169 -6.03 5.74 -4.66
CA TRP A 169 -5.47 4.84 -3.66
C TRP A 169 -4.22 4.19 -4.22
N ILE A 170 -3.09 4.42 -3.58
CA ILE A 170 -1.80 3.88 -4.02
C ILE A 170 -1.12 3.14 -2.88
N ALA A 171 -0.61 1.94 -3.18
CA ALA A 171 0.22 1.14 -2.31
C ALA A 171 1.67 1.13 -2.81
N GLU A 172 2.59 1.62 -2.00
CA GLU A 172 4.02 1.64 -2.25
C GLU A 172 4.66 0.36 -1.72
N ILE A 173 5.10 -0.52 -2.61
CA ILE A 173 5.72 -1.79 -2.24
C ILE A 173 7.23 -1.64 -2.18
N GLY A 174 7.81 -1.95 -1.04
CA GLY A 174 9.26 -1.89 -0.86
C GLY A 174 9.71 -2.40 0.50
N ALA A 175 10.91 -2.95 0.55
CA ALA A 175 11.54 -3.37 1.80
C ALA A 175 11.70 -2.18 2.78
N PRO A 176 11.94 -2.41 4.06
CA PRO A 176 12.33 -1.33 4.97
C PRO A 176 13.52 -0.54 4.40
N SER A 177 13.52 0.76 4.61
CA SER A 177 14.58 1.70 4.15
C SER A 177 14.74 1.84 2.63
N THR A 178 13.70 1.55 1.82
CA THR A 178 13.70 1.78 0.37
C THR A 178 13.23 3.18 -0.05
N GLY A 179 13.12 4.12 0.89
CA GLY A 179 12.80 5.52 0.57
C GLY A 179 11.31 5.87 0.57
N LYS A 180 10.38 4.98 0.97
CA LYS A 180 8.93 5.27 1.04
C LYS A 180 8.62 6.48 1.94
N THR A 181 9.03 6.43 3.20
CA THR A 181 8.79 7.52 4.17
C THR A 181 9.46 8.84 3.76
N PRO A 182 10.73 8.88 3.27
CA PRO A 182 11.30 10.08 2.68
C PRO A 182 10.50 10.69 1.54
N ALA A 183 9.88 9.87 0.68
CA ALA A 183 9.03 10.34 -0.42
C ALA A 183 7.69 10.93 0.06
N GLN A 184 7.08 10.37 1.10
CA GLN A 184 5.81 10.83 1.66
C GLN A 184 5.96 12.11 2.51
N ARG A 185 7.12 12.30 3.14
CA ARG A 185 7.34 13.36 4.13
C ARG A 185 7.04 14.77 3.60
N PRO A 186 7.53 15.22 2.41
CA PRO A 186 7.23 16.57 1.92
C PRO A 186 5.74 16.81 1.73
N ILE A 187 4.99 15.77 1.38
CA ILE A 187 3.53 15.83 1.20
C ILE A 187 2.84 16.05 2.55
N ILE A 188 3.18 15.24 3.55
CA ILE A 188 2.61 15.34 4.91
C ILE A 188 2.92 16.71 5.52
N GLU A 189 4.16 17.20 5.36
CA GLU A 189 4.58 18.52 5.84
C GLU A 189 3.79 19.64 5.14
N THR A 190 3.54 19.49 3.84
CA THR A 190 2.72 20.46 3.07
C THR A 190 1.27 20.47 3.54
N CYS A 191 0.63 19.34 3.78
CA CYS A 191 -0.72 19.29 4.36
C CYS A 191 -0.77 20.03 5.69
N ARG A 192 0.22 19.82 6.58
CA ARG A 192 0.30 20.53 7.87
C ARG A 192 0.52 22.05 7.73
N VAL A 193 1.17 22.50 6.63
CA VAL A 193 1.28 23.95 6.36
C VAL A 193 -0.10 24.50 6.00
N VAL A 194 -0.84 23.84 5.10
CA VAL A 194 -2.18 24.31 4.68
C VAL A 194 -3.18 24.24 5.85
N GLU A 195 -3.12 23.22 6.72
CA GLU A 195 -3.91 23.14 7.95
C GLU A 195 -3.63 24.35 8.88
N ARG A 196 -2.35 24.72 9.05
CA ARG A 196 -1.97 25.90 9.85
C ARG A 196 -2.41 27.21 9.23
N ASP A 197 -2.44 27.32 7.91
CA ASP A 197 -2.93 28.51 7.24
C ASP A 197 -4.43 28.77 7.54
N ALA A 198 -5.22 27.73 7.77
CA ALA A 198 -6.63 27.80 8.12
C ALA A 198 -6.89 27.98 9.64
N GLU A 199 -5.88 27.81 10.49
CA GLU A 199 -6.01 27.89 11.95
C GLU A 199 -6.56 29.24 12.45
N PRO A 200 -6.13 30.44 11.96
CA PRO A 200 -6.66 31.72 12.42
C PRO A 200 -8.15 31.88 12.16
N GLU A 201 -8.64 31.43 10.99
CA GLU A 201 -10.06 31.50 10.63
C GLU A 201 -10.88 30.55 11.52
N TRP A 202 -10.38 29.35 11.77
CA TRP A 202 -11.00 28.38 12.67
C TRP A 202 -11.06 28.92 14.12
N GLN A 203 -9.99 29.54 14.64
CA GLN A 203 -9.98 30.16 15.98
C GLN A 203 -11.02 31.27 16.10
N ALA A 204 -11.19 32.07 15.07
CA ALA A 204 -12.24 33.07 15.03
C ALA A 204 -13.66 32.45 15.05
N ALA A 205 -13.87 31.37 14.28
CA ALA A 205 -15.12 30.63 14.27
C ALA A 205 -15.43 29.95 15.63
N ILE A 206 -14.43 29.40 16.31
CA ILE A 206 -14.57 28.85 17.69
C ILE A 206 -14.96 29.95 18.69
N ALA A 207 -14.34 31.13 18.60
CA ALA A 207 -14.69 32.26 19.49
C ALA A 207 -16.14 32.73 19.25
N ASP A 208 -16.58 32.79 17.98
CA ASP A 208 -17.97 33.13 17.64
C ASP A 208 -18.95 32.03 18.11
N HIS A 209 -18.60 30.74 17.91
CA HIS A 209 -19.39 29.63 18.42
C HIS A 209 -19.55 29.70 19.94
N ALA A 210 -18.48 29.91 20.69
CA ALA A 210 -18.55 30.03 22.15
C ALA A 210 -19.54 31.15 22.61
N ARG A 211 -19.55 32.27 21.91
CA ARG A 211 -20.47 33.37 22.17
C ARG A 211 -21.92 32.99 21.87
N LEU A 212 -22.17 32.31 20.73
CA LEU A 212 -23.51 31.86 20.34
C LEU A 212 -24.01 30.73 21.25
N ALA A 213 -23.13 29.82 21.67
CA ALA A 213 -23.46 28.74 22.60
C ALA A 213 -23.87 29.28 23.98
N GLU A 214 -23.18 30.31 24.49
CA GLU A 214 -23.58 30.97 25.76
C GLU A 214 -24.90 31.70 25.65
N ALA A 215 -25.18 32.38 24.51
CA ALA A 215 -26.47 32.99 24.25
C ALA A 215 -27.62 31.96 24.17
N ALA A 216 -27.38 30.82 23.49
CA ALA A 216 -28.32 29.71 23.40
C ALA A 216 -28.63 29.10 24.77
N LYS A 217 -27.62 28.94 25.62
CA LYS A 217 -27.78 28.48 27.00
C LYS A 217 -28.63 29.43 27.82
N ALA A 218 -28.44 30.74 27.71
CA ALA A 218 -29.26 31.71 28.40
C ALA A 218 -30.74 31.65 27.95
N HIS A 219 -31.02 31.49 26.66
CA HIS A 219 -32.37 31.28 26.13
C HIS A 219 -33.00 29.97 26.63
N ASP A 220 -32.24 28.89 26.70
CA ASP A 220 -32.71 27.58 27.22
C ASP A 220 -33.04 27.67 28.72
N GLU A 221 -32.20 28.32 29.53
CA GLU A 221 -32.45 28.56 30.95
C GLU A 221 -33.74 29.40 31.16
N GLN A 222 -33.96 30.46 30.39
CA GLN A 222 -35.16 31.25 30.43
C GLN A 222 -36.39 30.39 30.05
N TRP A 223 -36.36 29.68 28.93
CA TRP A 223 -37.42 28.77 28.50
C TRP A 223 -37.74 27.69 29.55
N CYS A 224 -36.74 27.08 30.13
CA CYS A 224 -36.90 26.11 31.22
C CYS A 224 -37.61 26.72 32.44
N ALA A 225 -37.35 28.00 32.77
CA ALA A 225 -38.04 28.70 33.85
C ALA A 225 -39.51 28.95 33.51
N GLU A 226 -39.82 29.37 32.27
CA GLU A 226 -41.20 29.54 31.78
C GLU A 226 -42.00 28.25 31.76
N VAL A 227 -41.40 27.14 31.28
CA VAL A 227 -41.99 25.79 31.32
C VAL A 227 -42.36 25.39 32.76
N ARG A 228 -41.43 25.60 33.72
CA ARG A 228 -41.67 25.30 35.15
C ARG A 228 -42.82 26.15 35.73
N ALA A 229 -42.90 27.44 35.32
CA ALA A 229 -43.99 28.33 35.77
C ALA A 229 -45.35 27.91 35.18
N ALA A 230 -45.42 27.61 33.89
CA ALA A 230 -46.62 27.10 33.23
C ALA A 230 -47.11 25.80 33.85
N THR A 231 -46.20 24.84 34.13
CA THR A 231 -46.51 23.58 34.77
C THR A 231 -47.14 23.76 36.17
N LYS A 232 -46.63 24.72 36.96
CA LYS A 232 -47.16 25.02 38.29
C LYS A 232 -48.59 25.63 38.25
N THR A 233 -48.91 26.35 37.18
CA THR A 233 -50.23 26.97 37.00
C THR A 233 -51.19 26.15 36.16
N GLY A 234 -50.81 24.93 35.72
CA GLY A 234 -51.63 24.07 34.87
C GLY A 234 -51.81 24.57 33.44
N GLN A 235 -50.96 25.52 33.00
CA GLN A 235 -50.97 26.03 31.63
C GLN A 235 -50.10 25.20 30.71
N PRO A 236 -50.39 25.14 29.40
CA PRO A 236 -49.55 24.47 28.45
C PRO A 236 -48.16 25.09 28.45
N ALA A 237 -47.11 24.22 28.35
CA ALA A 237 -45.73 24.66 28.26
C ALA A 237 -45.50 25.46 26.97
N PRO A 238 -44.75 26.58 27.01
CA PRO A 238 -44.41 27.32 25.83
C PRO A 238 -43.48 26.49 24.89
N ASP A 239 -43.60 26.76 23.58
CA ASP A 239 -42.69 26.17 22.60
C ASP A 239 -41.25 26.61 22.86
N ARG A 240 -40.31 25.70 22.58
CA ARG A 240 -38.88 26.01 22.72
C ARG A 240 -38.46 27.03 21.67
N PRO A 241 -37.84 28.17 22.08
CA PRO A 241 -37.43 29.19 21.11
C PRO A 241 -36.27 28.68 20.23
N PRO A 242 -36.24 29.06 18.93
CA PRO A 242 -35.16 28.62 18.02
C PRO A 242 -33.75 29.00 18.47
N GLY A 243 -33.62 30.07 19.26
CA GLY A 243 -32.34 30.51 19.83
C GLY A 243 -31.84 29.71 21.04
N ALA A 244 -32.62 28.75 21.55
CA ALA A 244 -32.21 27.89 22.67
C ALA A 244 -31.35 26.67 22.28
N ASP A 245 -31.18 26.43 20.99
CA ASP A 245 -30.30 25.39 20.49
C ASP A 245 -28.93 26.02 20.12
N ALA A 246 -27.88 25.54 20.76
CA ALA A 246 -26.51 25.91 20.38
C ALA A 246 -26.19 25.40 18.97
N PRO A 247 -25.53 26.21 18.14
CA PRO A 247 -25.02 25.71 16.86
C PRO A 247 -23.99 24.61 17.10
N ASP A 248 -23.77 23.77 16.08
CA ASP A 248 -22.69 22.77 16.14
C ASP A 248 -21.32 23.47 16.19
N GLU A 249 -20.38 22.89 16.94
CA GLU A 249 -19.00 23.38 17.04
C GLU A 249 -18.30 23.30 15.68
N PRO A 250 -17.64 24.37 15.19
CA PRO A 250 -16.94 24.33 13.92
C PRO A 250 -15.77 23.32 13.98
N PRO A 251 -15.72 22.35 13.05
CA PRO A 251 -14.70 21.33 13.07
C PRO A 251 -13.32 21.92 12.77
N ARG A 252 -12.28 21.36 13.42
CA ARG A 252 -10.91 21.77 13.15
C ARG A 252 -10.50 21.35 11.74
N PRO A 253 -9.91 22.24 10.92
CA PRO A 253 -9.44 21.91 9.58
C PRO A 253 -8.43 20.75 9.59
N ARG A 254 -8.70 19.71 8.81
CA ARG A 254 -7.84 18.54 8.66
C ARG A 254 -7.75 18.16 7.18
N LEU A 255 -6.52 17.93 6.71
CA LEU A 255 -6.20 17.46 5.37
C LEU A 255 -5.59 16.06 5.38
N VAL A 256 -4.85 15.74 6.45
CA VAL A 256 -4.16 14.46 6.56
C VAL A 256 -4.53 13.72 7.85
N ALA A 257 -4.80 12.43 7.72
CA ALA A 257 -4.92 11.48 8.82
C ALA A 257 -3.88 10.39 8.65
N MET A 258 -3.24 9.94 9.74
CA MET A 258 -2.18 8.94 9.69
C MET A 258 -2.54 7.68 10.49
N ASP A 259 -2.81 7.83 11.77
CA ASP A 259 -3.15 6.72 12.66
C ASP A 259 -4.59 6.90 13.16
N ALA A 260 -5.55 6.55 12.28
CA ALA A 260 -6.96 6.66 12.58
C ALA A 260 -7.65 5.30 12.44
N THR A 261 -8.58 5.00 13.34
CA THR A 261 -9.51 3.87 13.19
C THR A 261 -10.53 4.18 12.11
N THR A 262 -11.28 3.17 11.66
CA THR A 262 -12.37 3.38 10.68
C THR A 262 -13.43 4.33 11.22
N GLU A 263 -13.76 4.23 12.51
CA GLU A 263 -14.71 5.12 13.17
C GLU A 263 -14.25 6.57 13.18
N GLU A 264 -12.96 6.77 13.47
CA GLU A 264 -12.38 8.12 13.46
C GLU A 264 -12.34 8.70 12.05
N LEU A 265 -12.02 7.89 11.03
CA LEU A 265 -12.10 8.32 9.62
C LEU A 265 -13.53 8.72 9.23
N GLN A 266 -14.54 7.94 9.67
CA GLN A 266 -15.94 8.25 9.43
C GLN A 266 -16.32 9.58 10.09
N HIS A 267 -15.86 9.82 11.32
CA HIS A 267 -16.11 11.08 12.03
C HIS A 267 -15.44 12.26 11.33
N LEU A 268 -14.15 12.16 11.03
CA LEU A 268 -13.41 13.19 10.31
C LEU A 268 -14.06 13.51 8.94
N LEU A 269 -14.48 12.50 8.18
CA LEU A 269 -15.12 12.72 6.86
C LEU A 269 -16.53 13.34 6.97
N SER A 270 -17.23 13.17 8.09
CA SER A 270 -18.49 13.86 8.33
C SER A 270 -18.31 15.37 8.60
N GLU A 271 -17.15 15.73 9.14
CA GLU A 271 -16.78 17.11 9.45
C GLU A 271 -16.01 17.82 8.33
N GLN A 272 -15.31 17.03 7.46
CA GLN A 272 -14.47 17.53 6.39
C GLN A 272 -15.12 17.26 5.02
N PRO A 273 -16.05 18.08 4.54
CA PRO A 273 -16.80 17.81 3.30
C PRO A 273 -15.91 17.76 2.05
N ARG A 274 -14.70 18.32 2.09
CA ARG A 274 -13.72 18.23 1.02
C ARG A 274 -13.04 16.87 0.95
N GLY A 275 -12.92 16.17 2.08
CA GLY A 275 -12.23 14.88 2.17
C GLY A 275 -10.85 14.97 2.80
N LEU A 276 -10.15 13.83 2.80
CA LEU A 276 -8.90 13.64 3.52
C LEU A 276 -7.88 12.86 2.69
N LEU A 277 -6.59 13.08 2.98
CA LEU A 277 -5.49 12.19 2.67
C LEU A 277 -5.25 11.26 3.86
N TYR A 278 -5.38 9.95 3.66
CA TYR A 278 -5.05 8.95 4.66
C TYR A 278 -3.72 8.30 4.33
N VAL A 279 -2.72 8.48 5.20
CA VAL A 279 -1.37 7.94 5.02
C VAL A 279 -1.14 6.83 6.03
N ARG A 280 -0.70 5.66 5.57
CA ARG A 280 -0.38 4.49 6.40
C ARG A 280 1.02 3.98 6.10
N ASP A 281 1.87 3.87 7.11
CA ASP A 281 3.20 3.27 6.97
C ASP A 281 3.13 1.81 6.53
N GLU A 282 2.09 1.07 7.00
CA GLU A 282 1.90 -0.35 6.70
C GLU A 282 0.43 -0.66 6.44
N LEU A 283 0.13 -1.12 5.22
CA LEU A 283 -1.22 -1.50 4.78
C LEU A 283 -1.56 -2.97 5.02
N THR A 284 -0.59 -3.83 5.32
CA THR A 284 -0.85 -5.28 5.52
C THR A 284 -1.86 -5.51 6.64
N GLY A 285 -1.64 -4.87 7.80
CA GLY A 285 -2.57 -4.92 8.91
C GLY A 285 -3.93 -4.30 8.59
N TRP A 286 -3.95 -3.27 7.75
CA TRP A 286 -5.17 -2.62 7.30
C TRP A 286 -6.00 -3.57 6.41
N PHE A 287 -5.40 -4.24 5.42
CA PHE A 287 -6.09 -5.27 4.62
C PHE A 287 -6.57 -6.45 5.49
N GLY A 288 -5.73 -6.95 6.41
CA GLY A 288 -6.02 -8.13 7.22
C GLY A 288 -7.07 -7.89 8.32
N ASN A 289 -7.19 -6.68 8.85
CA ASN A 289 -8.18 -6.36 9.90
C ASN A 289 -9.62 -6.38 9.37
N HIS A 290 -9.81 -6.18 8.07
CA HIS A 290 -11.14 -6.24 7.47
C HIS A 290 -11.67 -7.67 7.30
N ASP A 291 -10.80 -8.70 7.37
CA ASP A 291 -11.16 -10.10 7.14
C ASP A 291 -11.21 -10.95 8.43
N ARG A 292 -10.39 -10.63 9.46
CA ARG A 292 -10.13 -11.54 10.59
C ARG A 292 -11.02 -11.38 11.82
N TYR A 293 -11.55 -10.22 12.07
CA TYR A 293 -12.43 -10.02 13.20
C TYR A 293 -13.89 -10.07 12.74
N GLY A 294 -14.59 -11.16 13.05
CA GLY A 294 -16.00 -11.41 12.78
C GLY A 294 -16.98 -10.39 13.40
N GLY A 295 -16.55 -9.15 13.55
CA GLY A 295 -17.31 -7.99 13.94
C GLY A 295 -17.62 -7.12 12.73
N ASN A 296 -18.80 -7.30 12.16
CA ASN A 296 -19.47 -6.43 11.20
C ASN A 296 -18.65 -6.05 9.96
N GLY A 297 -18.95 -6.64 8.81
CA GLY A 297 -18.46 -6.23 7.48
C GLY A 297 -18.68 -4.74 7.10
N GLY A 298 -19.03 -3.90 8.08
CA GLY A 298 -19.28 -2.47 7.94
C GLY A 298 -18.05 -1.65 7.58
N ASP A 299 -16.88 -2.01 8.09
CA ASP A 299 -15.65 -1.25 7.81
C ASP A 299 -15.25 -1.38 6.35
N ARG A 300 -15.31 -2.60 5.81
CA ARG A 300 -15.01 -2.88 4.40
C ARG A 300 -16.01 -2.20 3.47
N ALA A 301 -17.32 -2.27 3.80
CA ALA A 301 -18.38 -1.59 3.05
C ALA A 301 -18.14 -0.07 3.00
N PHE A 302 -17.70 0.52 4.10
CA PHE A 302 -17.33 1.94 4.16
C PHE A 302 -16.21 2.29 3.16
N PHE A 303 -15.11 1.52 3.12
CA PHE A 303 -14.02 1.79 2.17
C PHE A 303 -14.42 1.57 0.72
N LEU A 304 -15.27 0.54 0.44
CA LEU A 304 -15.79 0.35 -0.91
C LEU A 304 -16.63 1.54 -1.38
N GLU A 305 -17.43 2.14 -0.48
CA GLU A 305 -18.22 3.32 -0.78
C GLU A 305 -17.35 4.59 -0.83
N ALA A 306 -16.35 4.72 0.06
CA ALA A 306 -15.40 5.82 0.03
C ALA A 306 -14.62 5.90 -1.28
N TRP A 307 -14.31 4.76 -1.93
CA TRP A 307 -13.75 4.77 -3.27
C TRP A 307 -14.69 5.40 -4.30
N ASN A 308 -15.99 5.13 -4.21
CA ASN A 308 -16.98 5.66 -5.13
C ASN A 308 -17.25 7.17 -4.89
N GLY A 309 -16.86 7.70 -3.74
CA GLY A 309 -17.18 9.08 -3.34
C GLY A 309 -18.66 9.26 -2.99
N GLY A 310 -19.34 8.17 -2.64
CA GLY A 310 -20.76 8.15 -2.31
C GLY A 310 -21.08 8.65 -0.89
N SER A 311 -22.37 8.74 -0.58
CA SER A 311 -22.83 9.05 0.77
C SER A 311 -22.78 7.82 1.66
N TYR A 312 -22.47 8.01 2.94
CA TYR A 312 -22.44 6.93 3.92
C TYR A 312 -23.09 7.37 5.23
N ILE A 313 -23.96 6.50 5.78
CA ILE A 313 -24.62 6.75 7.05
C ILE A 313 -24.17 5.70 8.06
N VAL A 314 -23.69 6.15 9.21
CA VAL A 314 -23.23 5.28 10.29
C VAL A 314 -24.33 5.21 11.37
N ASP A 315 -25.07 4.11 11.37
CA ASP A 315 -26.11 3.82 12.37
C ASP A 315 -25.52 2.89 13.45
N ARG A 316 -24.97 3.45 14.51
CA ARG A 316 -24.49 2.69 15.66
C ARG A 316 -25.33 2.97 16.90
N VAL A 317 -25.43 1.98 17.81
CA VAL A 317 -26.20 2.11 19.06
C VAL A 317 -25.79 3.34 19.87
N LYS A 318 -24.50 3.69 19.88
CA LYS A 318 -23.98 4.91 20.54
C LYS A 318 -24.45 6.22 19.90
N HIS A 319 -24.95 6.16 18.65
CA HIS A 319 -25.43 7.32 17.89
C HIS A 319 -26.96 7.35 17.78
N ARG A 320 -27.70 6.66 18.68
CA ARG A 320 -29.16 6.69 18.68
C ARG A 320 -29.68 8.12 18.73
N GLY A 321 -30.47 8.49 17.70
CA GLY A 321 -31.06 9.82 17.56
C GLY A 321 -30.25 10.83 16.75
N LYS A 322 -28.93 10.61 16.52
CA LYS A 322 -28.09 11.45 15.66
C LYS A 322 -27.14 10.55 14.85
N PRO A 323 -27.59 9.89 13.76
CA PRO A 323 -26.72 9.10 12.91
C PRO A 323 -25.64 9.99 12.30
N LEU A 324 -24.40 9.46 12.23
CA LEU A 324 -23.30 10.17 11.58
C LEU A 324 -23.51 10.11 10.05
N ARG A 325 -23.62 11.25 9.41
CA ARG A 325 -23.86 11.37 7.97
C ARG A 325 -22.63 11.90 7.26
N ILE A 326 -22.14 11.15 6.31
CA ILE A 326 -21.08 11.54 5.39
C ILE A 326 -21.76 11.78 4.04
N SER A 327 -21.88 13.03 3.61
CA SER A 327 -22.57 13.35 2.36
C SER A 327 -21.83 12.83 1.13
N ARG A 328 -20.49 12.91 1.13
CA ARG A 328 -19.59 12.37 0.09
C ARG A 328 -18.28 11.92 0.72
N ALA A 329 -18.05 10.62 0.76
CA ALA A 329 -16.85 10.04 1.35
C ALA A 329 -15.65 10.25 0.41
N ALA A 330 -14.88 11.30 0.64
CA ALA A 330 -13.72 11.68 -0.15
C ALA A 330 -12.43 11.26 0.58
N LEU A 331 -11.91 10.09 0.25
CA LEU A 331 -10.73 9.52 0.90
C LEU A 331 -9.68 9.12 -0.12
N ALA A 332 -8.56 9.84 -0.17
CA ALA A 332 -7.36 9.42 -0.87
C ALA A 332 -6.47 8.59 0.07
N ILE A 333 -5.89 7.49 -0.40
CA ILE A 333 -5.07 6.60 0.44
C ILE A 333 -3.67 6.43 -0.16
N LEU A 334 -2.67 6.64 0.68
CA LEU A 334 -1.26 6.34 0.39
C LEU A 334 -0.69 5.49 1.50
N GLY A 335 -0.08 4.35 1.18
CA GLY A 335 0.53 3.55 2.22
C GLY A 335 1.52 2.51 1.73
N GLY A 336 2.32 2.00 2.66
CA GLY A 336 3.38 1.05 2.38
C GLY A 336 2.95 -0.41 2.50
N ILE A 337 3.57 -1.29 1.71
CA ILE A 337 3.50 -2.74 1.89
C ILE A 337 4.92 -3.28 1.78
N GLN A 338 5.30 -4.17 2.70
CA GLN A 338 6.57 -4.90 2.58
C GLN A 338 6.40 -6.06 1.60
N PRO A 339 7.40 -6.35 0.73
CA PRO A 339 7.28 -7.41 -0.27
C PRO A 339 6.98 -8.80 0.31
N ASP A 340 7.56 -9.12 1.46
CA ASP A 340 7.32 -10.38 2.18
C ASP A 340 5.91 -10.47 2.79
N ARG A 341 5.22 -9.33 2.95
CA ARG A 341 3.84 -9.21 3.42
C ARG A 341 2.81 -9.10 2.30
N LEU A 342 3.26 -8.94 1.05
CA LEU A 342 2.38 -8.67 -0.09
C LEU A 342 1.33 -9.78 -0.26
N ARG A 343 1.74 -11.04 -0.14
CA ARG A 343 0.82 -12.17 -0.21
C ARG A 343 -0.24 -12.14 0.91
N GLU A 344 0.17 -11.82 2.14
CA GLU A 344 -0.76 -11.68 3.28
C GLU A 344 -1.76 -10.54 3.04
N ALA A 345 -1.29 -9.42 2.48
CA ALA A 345 -2.14 -8.26 2.19
C ALA A 345 -3.17 -8.53 1.09
N LEU A 346 -2.81 -9.32 0.06
CA LEU A 346 -3.63 -9.50 -1.14
C LEU A 346 -4.27 -10.90 -1.25
N ALA A 347 -3.93 -11.86 -0.37
CA ALA A 347 -4.54 -13.19 -0.34
C ALA A 347 -5.97 -13.09 0.20
N GLY A 348 -6.93 -13.51 -0.61
CA GLY A 348 -8.36 -13.47 -0.25
C GLY A 348 -9.10 -12.22 -0.73
N ALA A 349 -8.42 -11.31 -1.42
CA ALA A 349 -9.03 -10.07 -1.93
C ALA A 349 -9.89 -10.31 -3.18
N ASP A 350 -10.98 -11.08 -3.06
CA ASP A 350 -11.92 -11.33 -4.17
C ASP A 350 -13.07 -10.31 -4.24
N ASP A 351 -13.15 -9.38 -3.31
CA ASP A 351 -14.24 -8.40 -3.19
C ASP A 351 -13.99 -7.06 -3.90
N GLY A 352 -12.89 -6.94 -4.59
CA GLY A 352 -12.52 -5.75 -5.34
C GLY A 352 -11.90 -4.62 -4.52
N LEU A 353 -11.61 -4.76 -3.22
CA LEU A 353 -10.92 -3.73 -2.43
C LEU A 353 -9.48 -3.55 -2.92
N ALA A 354 -8.72 -4.65 -3.03
CA ALA A 354 -7.35 -4.64 -3.56
C ALA A 354 -7.29 -4.15 -5.01
N ALA A 355 -8.31 -4.44 -5.84
CA ALA A 355 -8.39 -3.98 -7.23
C ALA A 355 -8.54 -2.44 -7.37
N ARG A 356 -8.87 -1.74 -6.30
CA ARG A 356 -8.97 -0.27 -6.27
C ARG A 356 -7.63 0.42 -6.08
N PHE A 357 -6.64 -0.30 -5.53
CA PHE A 357 -5.29 0.23 -5.39
C PHE A 357 -4.52 0.20 -6.71
N ALA A 358 -3.75 1.24 -6.95
CA ALA A 358 -2.60 1.19 -7.83
C ALA A 358 -1.38 0.78 -6.99
N TYR A 359 -0.51 -0.04 -7.58
CA TYR A 359 0.67 -0.58 -6.90
C TYR A 359 1.93 0.02 -7.51
N ILE A 360 2.88 0.43 -6.68
CA ILE A 360 4.16 1.00 -7.10
C ILE A 360 5.26 0.18 -6.45
N TRP A 361 6.04 -0.51 -7.26
CA TRP A 361 7.14 -1.35 -6.80
C TRP A 361 8.39 -1.14 -7.64
N PRO A 362 9.07 0.00 -7.50
CA PRO A 362 10.27 0.30 -8.27
C PRO A 362 11.45 -0.57 -7.82
N ASP A 363 12.46 -0.67 -8.67
CA ASP A 363 13.77 -1.12 -8.24
C ASP A 363 14.42 -0.05 -7.35
N PRO A 364 15.28 -0.45 -6.39
CA PRO A 364 16.02 0.51 -5.59
C PRO A 364 16.86 1.43 -6.49
N PRO A 365 16.89 2.73 -6.23
CA PRO A 365 17.74 3.63 -7.01
C PRO A 365 19.22 3.25 -6.82
N PRO A 366 20.07 3.49 -7.81
CA PRO A 366 21.50 3.30 -7.65
C PRO A 366 22.01 4.23 -6.54
N ILE A 367 22.97 3.73 -5.75
CA ILE A 367 23.58 4.54 -4.71
C ILE A 367 24.34 5.69 -5.37
N SER A 368 23.85 6.90 -5.17
CA SER A 368 24.47 8.11 -5.70
C SER A 368 25.17 8.91 -4.60
N LYS A 369 26.01 9.86 -5.02
CA LYS A 369 26.52 10.87 -4.09
C LYS A 369 25.37 11.76 -3.62
N LEU A 370 25.38 12.13 -2.36
CA LEU A 370 24.38 13.06 -1.82
C LEU A 370 24.42 14.36 -2.65
N ALA A 371 23.25 14.82 -3.05
CA ALA A 371 23.10 16.11 -3.69
C ALA A 371 23.48 17.21 -2.70
N ASN A 372 24.48 18.01 -3.06
CA ASN A 372 24.87 19.19 -2.27
C ASN A 372 24.15 20.41 -2.86
N GLU A 373 22.89 20.56 -2.47
CA GLU A 373 22.06 21.68 -2.92
C GLU A 373 22.04 22.80 -1.86
N SER A 374 21.85 24.04 -2.32
CA SER A 374 21.68 25.17 -1.41
C SER A 374 20.34 25.10 -0.67
N ASP A 375 20.31 25.62 0.56
CA ASP A 375 19.08 25.74 1.34
C ASP A 375 18.00 26.57 0.60
N GLU A 376 18.41 27.52 -0.25
CA GLU A 376 17.52 28.32 -1.07
C GLU A 376 16.82 27.46 -2.11
N THR A 377 17.54 26.63 -2.86
CA THR A 377 16.97 25.71 -3.86
C THR A 377 15.97 24.73 -3.24
N MET A 378 16.31 24.16 -2.08
CA MET A 378 15.41 23.26 -1.35
C MET A 378 14.16 23.99 -0.84
N ARG A 379 14.32 25.24 -0.41
CA ARG A 379 13.21 26.11 0.06
C ARG A 379 12.25 26.45 -1.08
N ASP A 380 12.80 26.77 -2.27
CA ASP A 380 12.00 27.08 -3.46
C ASP A 380 11.17 25.88 -3.93
N ARG A 381 11.74 24.68 -3.94
CA ARG A 381 10.99 23.45 -4.25
C ARG A 381 9.86 23.21 -3.25
N ARG A 382 10.13 23.40 -1.95
CA ARG A 382 9.10 23.29 -0.92
C ARG A 382 8.00 24.35 -1.08
N ASN A 383 8.37 25.59 -1.35
CA ASN A 383 7.41 26.68 -1.55
C ASN A 383 6.52 26.40 -2.77
N ARG A 384 7.07 25.88 -3.86
CA ARG A 384 6.32 25.48 -5.04
C ARG A 384 5.26 24.43 -4.72
N LEU A 385 5.61 23.41 -3.93
CA LEU A 385 4.68 22.36 -3.51
C LEU A 385 3.55 22.93 -2.63
N VAL A 386 3.92 23.76 -1.66
CA VAL A 386 2.95 24.42 -0.75
C VAL A 386 2.01 25.32 -1.53
N GLU A 387 2.51 26.10 -2.49
CA GLU A 387 1.66 26.99 -3.32
C GLU A 387 0.68 26.18 -4.19
N ALA A 388 1.12 25.06 -4.76
CA ALA A 388 0.24 24.16 -5.49
C ALA A 388 -0.86 23.59 -4.58
N ALA A 389 -0.49 23.14 -3.38
CA ALA A 389 -1.46 22.63 -2.41
C ALA A 389 -2.47 23.70 -2.00
N ARG A 390 -2.03 24.93 -1.71
CA ARG A 390 -2.90 26.08 -1.42
C ARG A 390 -3.87 26.36 -2.56
N ARG A 391 -3.37 26.35 -3.81
CA ARG A 391 -4.19 26.60 -4.99
C ARG A 391 -5.23 25.52 -5.20
N LEU A 392 -4.86 24.24 -5.10
CA LEU A 392 -5.77 23.11 -5.24
C LEU A 392 -6.77 23.03 -4.08
N HIS A 393 -6.32 23.24 -2.86
CA HIS A 393 -7.21 23.27 -1.69
C HIS A 393 -8.07 24.51 -1.65
N GLY A 394 -7.64 25.62 -2.25
CA GLY A 394 -8.41 26.86 -2.37
C GLY A 394 -9.57 26.82 -3.36
N LEU A 395 -9.71 25.75 -4.18
CA LEU A 395 -10.84 25.56 -5.08
C LEU A 395 -12.15 25.52 -4.27
N LYS A 396 -13.07 26.42 -4.53
CA LYS A 396 -14.35 26.47 -3.82
C LYS A 396 -15.29 25.38 -4.31
N MET A 397 -16.00 24.74 -3.39
CA MET A 397 -17.10 23.85 -3.74
C MET A 397 -18.25 24.64 -4.34
N SER A 398 -19.01 24.03 -5.24
CA SER A 398 -20.30 24.53 -5.70
C SER A 398 -21.37 24.29 -4.64
N VAL A 399 -22.58 24.77 -4.90
CA VAL A 399 -23.75 24.54 -4.05
C VAL A 399 -24.80 23.85 -4.91
N ASP A 400 -25.45 22.82 -4.39
CA ASP A 400 -26.52 22.10 -5.09
C ASP A 400 -27.87 22.83 -4.92
N ALA A 401 -28.93 22.26 -5.51
CA ALA A 401 -30.27 22.83 -5.44
C ALA A 401 -30.87 22.88 -4.01
N ALA A 402 -30.33 22.08 -3.09
CA ALA A 402 -30.74 22.06 -1.69
C ALA A 402 -29.92 23.05 -0.83
N GLY A 403 -28.94 23.74 -1.41
CA GLY A 403 -28.05 24.65 -0.69
C GLY A 403 -26.83 23.93 -0.06
N GLU A 404 -26.64 22.63 -0.33
CA GLU A 404 -25.57 21.84 0.24
C GLU A 404 -24.28 21.93 -0.59
N PRO A 405 -23.09 21.86 0.04
CA PRO A 405 -21.82 21.82 -0.68
C PRO A 405 -21.78 20.69 -1.70
N ALA A 406 -21.43 20.98 -2.94
CA ALA A 406 -21.40 20.04 -4.05
C ALA A 406 -20.13 20.22 -4.91
N PRO A 407 -19.63 19.17 -5.59
CA PRO A 407 -18.49 19.31 -6.48
C PRO A 407 -18.83 20.12 -7.73
N GLY A 408 -17.92 21.00 -8.14
CA GLY A 408 -17.92 21.55 -9.49
C GLY A 408 -17.56 20.44 -10.49
N LEU A 409 -18.20 20.44 -11.67
CA LEU A 409 -17.99 19.39 -12.67
C LEU A 409 -17.09 19.89 -13.79
N LEU A 410 -15.97 19.20 -14.05
CA LEU A 410 -15.19 19.35 -15.26
C LEU A 410 -15.57 18.24 -16.25
N ARG A 411 -15.87 18.62 -17.48
CA ARG A 411 -16.10 17.66 -18.56
C ARG A 411 -14.82 17.46 -19.37
N LEU A 412 -14.70 16.33 -20.02
CA LEU A 412 -13.64 16.11 -21.01
C LEU A 412 -13.88 17.03 -22.22
N ASP A 413 -12.85 17.63 -22.78
CA ASP A 413 -12.95 18.23 -24.10
C ASP A 413 -13.18 17.14 -25.16
N ARG A 414 -13.46 17.52 -26.41
CA ARG A 414 -13.78 16.55 -27.47
C ARG A 414 -12.64 15.56 -27.74
N SER A 415 -11.40 16.01 -27.70
CA SER A 415 -10.22 15.20 -27.97
C SER A 415 -9.89 14.31 -26.80
N ALA A 416 -9.97 14.81 -25.56
CA ALA A 416 -9.84 14.03 -24.35
C ALA A 416 -10.90 12.91 -24.26
N PHE A 417 -12.15 13.21 -24.68
CA PHE A 417 -13.21 12.21 -24.71
C PHE A 417 -12.89 11.07 -25.68
N ALA A 418 -12.37 11.36 -26.89
CA ALA A 418 -11.98 10.34 -27.87
C ALA A 418 -10.88 9.43 -27.31
N LEU A 419 -9.80 10.01 -26.74
CA LEU A 419 -8.72 9.25 -26.10
C LEU A 419 -9.24 8.39 -24.93
N PHE A 420 -10.11 8.95 -24.11
CA PHE A 420 -10.71 8.21 -22.99
C PHE A 420 -11.55 7.02 -23.48
N ASP A 421 -12.36 7.18 -24.54
CA ASP A 421 -13.22 6.09 -25.03
C ASP A 421 -12.41 4.93 -25.61
N GLU A 422 -11.31 5.20 -26.31
CA GLU A 422 -10.35 4.19 -26.77
C GLU A 422 -9.74 3.43 -25.58
N LEU A 423 -9.19 4.14 -24.60
CA LEU A 423 -8.62 3.55 -23.38
C LEU A 423 -9.67 2.70 -22.63
N ARG A 424 -10.88 3.22 -22.49
CA ARG A 424 -11.98 2.50 -21.82
C ARG A 424 -12.30 1.18 -22.51
N GLN A 425 -12.39 1.18 -23.85
CA GLN A 425 -12.66 -0.04 -24.63
C GLN A 425 -11.57 -1.08 -24.41
N GLU A 426 -10.30 -0.68 -24.46
CA GLU A 426 -9.16 -1.55 -24.22
C GLU A 426 -9.14 -2.13 -22.80
N ALA A 427 -9.32 -1.28 -21.79
CA ALA A 427 -9.38 -1.69 -20.41
C ALA A 427 -10.53 -2.69 -20.15
N MET A 428 -11.70 -2.47 -20.73
CA MET A 428 -12.83 -3.37 -20.60
C MET A 428 -12.61 -4.70 -21.34
N GLN A 429 -11.87 -4.71 -22.45
CA GLN A 429 -11.49 -5.94 -23.13
C GLN A 429 -10.49 -6.75 -22.27
N ARG A 430 -9.49 -6.10 -21.70
CA ARG A 430 -8.54 -6.72 -20.76
C ARG A 430 -9.26 -7.27 -19.52
N ALA A 431 -10.22 -6.53 -18.97
CA ALA A 431 -11.01 -6.98 -17.84
C ALA A 431 -11.82 -8.26 -18.14
N ARG A 432 -12.40 -8.37 -19.34
CA ARG A 432 -13.16 -9.57 -19.78
C ARG A 432 -12.28 -10.79 -20.01
N SER A 433 -11.03 -10.59 -20.43
CA SER A 433 -10.06 -11.68 -20.65
C SER A 433 -9.31 -12.11 -19.40
N SER A 434 -9.39 -11.33 -18.32
CA SER A 434 -8.71 -11.58 -17.05
C SER A 434 -9.69 -12.09 -15.98
N ARG A 435 -9.17 -12.72 -14.90
CA ARG A 435 -9.97 -13.23 -13.78
C ARG A 435 -9.43 -12.72 -12.44
N GLY A 436 -10.23 -12.85 -11.38
CA GLY A 436 -9.85 -12.49 -10.01
C GLY A 436 -9.36 -11.05 -9.90
N LEU A 437 -8.27 -10.84 -9.17
CA LEU A 437 -7.70 -9.51 -8.93
C LEU A 437 -7.40 -8.75 -10.23
N ALA A 438 -6.85 -9.42 -11.26
CA ALA A 438 -6.52 -8.78 -12.53
C ALA A 438 -7.77 -8.29 -13.28
N GLY A 439 -8.82 -9.11 -13.36
CA GLY A 439 -10.09 -8.70 -13.95
C GLY A 439 -10.72 -7.52 -13.21
N GLY A 440 -10.68 -7.55 -11.88
CA GLY A 440 -11.14 -6.46 -11.04
C GLY A 440 -10.34 -5.16 -11.26
N TRP A 441 -9.01 -5.27 -11.33
CA TRP A 441 -8.11 -4.13 -11.50
C TRP A 441 -8.30 -3.45 -12.86
N HIS A 442 -8.35 -4.22 -13.97
CA HIS A 442 -8.63 -3.69 -15.30
C HIS A 442 -10.03 -3.10 -15.40
N GLY A 443 -11.03 -3.70 -14.73
CA GLY A 443 -12.39 -3.16 -14.67
C GLY A 443 -12.49 -1.80 -13.96
N LYS A 444 -11.52 -1.45 -13.08
CA LYS A 444 -11.44 -0.13 -12.43
C LYS A 444 -10.58 0.89 -13.20
N THR A 445 -9.87 0.47 -14.23
CA THR A 445 -8.98 1.34 -15.02
C THR A 445 -9.72 2.52 -15.67
N PRO A 446 -10.93 2.40 -16.25
CA PRO A 446 -11.60 3.58 -16.81
C PRO A 446 -11.89 4.67 -15.78
N GLY A 447 -12.40 4.30 -14.60
CA GLY A 447 -12.60 5.28 -13.51
C GLY A 447 -11.28 5.89 -13.04
N ARG A 448 -10.21 5.07 -12.93
CA ARG A 448 -8.87 5.56 -12.57
C ARG A 448 -8.31 6.52 -13.60
N ALA A 449 -8.54 6.30 -14.90
CA ALA A 449 -8.16 7.20 -15.99
C ALA A 449 -8.77 8.58 -15.83
N LEU A 450 -10.07 8.64 -15.58
CA LEU A 450 -10.80 9.89 -15.37
C LEU A 450 -10.28 10.66 -14.15
N ARG A 451 -10.03 9.95 -13.05
CA ARG A 451 -9.49 10.53 -11.81
C ARG A 451 -8.08 11.10 -12.03
N LEU A 452 -7.21 10.34 -12.70
CA LEU A 452 -5.86 10.81 -13.04
C LEU A 452 -5.89 12.00 -13.97
N ALA A 453 -6.71 11.99 -15.03
CA ALA A 453 -6.82 13.11 -15.96
C ALA A 453 -7.30 14.38 -15.26
N LEU A 454 -8.27 14.30 -14.35
CA LEU A 454 -8.71 15.42 -13.52
C LEU A 454 -7.57 15.93 -12.64
N VAL A 455 -6.87 15.04 -11.94
CA VAL A 455 -5.75 15.40 -11.06
C VAL A 455 -4.63 16.04 -11.89
N TYR A 456 -4.32 15.52 -13.07
CA TYR A 456 -3.27 16.03 -13.94
C TYR A 456 -3.60 17.42 -14.49
N GLU A 457 -4.81 17.63 -14.99
CA GLU A 457 -5.26 18.95 -15.45
C GLU A 457 -5.07 20.01 -14.38
N LEU A 458 -5.50 19.71 -13.15
CA LEU A 458 -5.43 20.64 -12.04
C LEU A 458 -4.00 20.80 -11.47
N LEU A 459 -3.18 19.74 -11.49
CA LEU A 459 -1.75 19.85 -11.13
C LEU A 459 -0.99 20.71 -12.13
N MET A 460 -1.22 20.54 -13.43
CA MET A 460 -0.61 21.37 -14.46
C MET A 460 -1.07 22.84 -14.33
N TRP A 461 -2.35 23.06 -14.06
CA TRP A 461 -2.87 24.39 -13.74
C TRP A 461 -2.20 24.99 -12.49
N SER A 462 -2.01 24.21 -11.44
CA SER A 462 -1.38 24.67 -10.21
C SER A 462 0.06 25.14 -10.42
N ALA A 463 0.78 24.54 -11.37
CA ALA A 463 2.15 24.89 -11.72
C ALA A 463 2.24 26.15 -12.60
N ARG A 464 1.37 26.27 -13.62
CA ARG A 464 1.41 27.39 -14.57
C ARG A 464 0.68 28.64 -14.09
N GLY A 465 -0.31 28.47 -13.20
CA GLY A 465 -1.16 29.58 -12.75
C GLY A 465 -2.25 29.96 -13.75
N GLY A 466 -2.79 31.17 -13.60
CA GLY A 466 -3.87 31.68 -14.43
C GLY A 466 -5.26 31.24 -13.97
N SER A 467 -6.26 31.36 -14.86
CA SER A 467 -7.64 30.96 -14.58
C SER A 467 -7.77 29.45 -14.47
N GLU A 468 -8.71 29.01 -13.67
CA GLU A 468 -9.05 27.58 -13.52
C GLU A 468 -9.48 27.00 -14.87
N PRO A 469 -9.05 25.75 -15.21
CA PRO A 469 -9.49 25.10 -16.45
C PRO A 469 -10.99 24.80 -16.42
N LEU A 470 -11.63 24.99 -17.58
CA LEU A 470 -13.07 24.76 -17.75
C LEU A 470 -13.40 23.32 -18.18
N ALA A 471 -12.40 22.60 -18.67
CA ALA A 471 -12.51 21.22 -19.13
C ALA A 471 -11.18 20.48 -18.91
N ILE A 472 -11.23 19.17 -18.95
CA ILE A 472 -10.04 18.30 -18.98
C ILE A 472 -9.56 18.22 -20.42
N SER A 473 -8.29 18.59 -20.64
CA SER A 473 -7.66 18.64 -21.95
C SER A 473 -7.20 17.26 -22.45
N ALA A 474 -6.99 17.17 -23.77
CA ALA A 474 -6.37 15.99 -24.37
C ALA A 474 -4.96 15.72 -23.81
N ASP A 475 -4.19 16.77 -23.51
CA ASP A 475 -2.85 16.65 -22.92
C ASP A 475 -2.92 15.96 -21.55
N ALA A 476 -3.84 16.40 -20.67
CA ALA A 476 -4.03 15.77 -19.37
C ALA A 476 -4.45 14.29 -19.49
N MET A 477 -5.32 13.98 -20.46
CA MET A 477 -5.75 12.61 -20.70
C MET A 477 -4.62 11.74 -21.27
N ALA A 478 -3.80 12.26 -22.18
CA ALA A 478 -2.66 11.54 -22.77
C ALA A 478 -1.59 11.22 -21.72
N LEU A 479 -1.20 12.23 -20.89
CA LEU A 479 -0.26 12.03 -19.78
C LEU A 479 -0.80 11.03 -18.75
N ALA A 480 -2.10 11.10 -18.42
CA ALA A 480 -2.76 10.14 -17.53
C ALA A 480 -2.76 8.73 -18.11
N SER A 481 -2.91 8.58 -19.44
CA SER A 481 -2.81 7.29 -20.13
C SER A 481 -1.41 6.70 -20.02
N GLY A 482 -0.36 7.49 -20.25
CA GLY A 482 1.03 7.04 -20.08
C GLY A 482 1.31 6.58 -18.65
N TYR A 483 0.80 7.29 -17.65
CA TYR A 483 0.92 6.85 -16.26
C TYR A 483 0.14 5.57 -15.96
N LEU A 484 -1.02 5.36 -16.62
CA LEU A 484 -1.77 4.10 -16.48
C LEU A 484 -1.04 2.92 -17.10
N ASP A 485 -0.32 3.10 -18.20
CA ASP A 485 0.52 2.05 -18.78
C ASP A 485 1.67 1.68 -17.83
N TYR A 486 2.33 2.68 -17.23
CA TYR A 486 3.28 2.46 -16.15
C TYR A 486 2.65 1.69 -14.97
N LEU A 487 1.46 2.10 -14.50
CA LEU A 487 0.75 1.41 -13.42
C LEU A 487 0.35 -0.03 -13.80
N ALA A 488 0.03 -0.30 -15.07
CA ALA A 488 -0.26 -1.65 -15.54
C ALA A 488 0.98 -2.54 -15.46
N GLY A 489 2.14 -2.04 -15.89
CA GLY A 489 3.42 -2.76 -15.71
C GLY A 489 3.77 -2.99 -14.25
N MET A 490 3.52 -2.02 -13.37
CA MET A 490 3.69 -2.18 -11.92
C MET A 490 2.71 -3.18 -11.32
N PHE A 491 1.48 -3.25 -11.81
CA PHE A 491 0.50 -4.24 -11.42
C PHE A 491 0.92 -5.65 -11.85
N ASP A 492 1.42 -5.82 -13.08
CA ASP A 492 1.92 -7.10 -13.58
C ASP A 492 3.13 -7.57 -12.75
N ARG A 493 4.05 -6.66 -12.43
CA ARG A 493 5.16 -6.93 -11.51
C ARG A 493 4.69 -7.36 -10.12
N THR A 494 3.66 -6.71 -9.60
CA THR A 494 3.08 -7.02 -8.28
C THR A 494 2.43 -8.40 -8.29
N THR A 495 1.66 -8.72 -9.32
CA THR A 495 0.98 -10.02 -9.46
C THR A 495 1.95 -11.15 -9.72
N ALA A 496 3.02 -10.94 -10.49
CA ALA A 496 4.13 -11.89 -10.64
C ALA A 496 4.78 -12.17 -9.28
N GLY A 497 5.03 -11.13 -8.46
CA GLY A 497 5.53 -11.29 -7.09
C GLY A 497 4.60 -12.09 -6.16
N LEU A 498 3.27 -12.02 -6.38
CA LEU A 498 2.31 -12.86 -5.65
C LEU A 498 2.37 -14.34 -6.05
N ALA A 499 2.74 -14.64 -7.29
CA ALA A 499 2.83 -16.00 -7.81
C ALA A 499 4.05 -16.76 -7.28
N ILE A 500 5.10 -16.05 -6.81
CA ILE A 500 6.31 -16.65 -6.26
C ILE A 500 5.95 -17.46 -5.02
N SER A 501 6.26 -18.75 -5.02
CA SER A 501 6.01 -19.62 -3.88
C SER A 501 6.93 -19.30 -2.69
N ARG A 502 6.56 -19.78 -1.50
CA ARG A 502 7.43 -19.64 -0.33
C ARG A 502 8.73 -20.42 -0.51
N GLU A 503 8.67 -21.54 -1.20
CA GLU A 503 9.81 -22.38 -1.54
C GLU A 503 10.79 -21.65 -2.46
N GLU A 504 10.29 -20.91 -3.43
CA GLU A 504 11.11 -20.08 -4.33
C GLU A 504 11.74 -18.90 -3.57
N THR A 505 11.01 -18.25 -2.68
CA THR A 505 11.56 -17.19 -1.82
C THR A 505 12.68 -17.72 -0.92
N ASP A 506 12.50 -18.91 -0.34
CA ASP A 506 13.50 -19.55 0.50
C ASP A 506 14.72 -20.02 -0.34
N ALA A 507 14.50 -20.51 -1.55
CA ALA A 507 15.54 -20.86 -2.51
C ALA A 507 16.35 -19.63 -2.94
N ALA A 508 15.69 -18.51 -3.23
CA ALA A 508 16.33 -17.23 -3.53
C ALA A 508 17.28 -16.78 -2.41
N ALA A 509 16.85 -16.90 -1.14
CA ALA A 509 17.69 -16.56 0.00
C ALA A 509 18.97 -17.42 0.07
N ILE A 510 18.86 -18.72 -0.22
CA ILE A 510 20.01 -19.62 -0.27
C ILE A 510 20.90 -19.28 -1.49
N ALA A 511 20.31 -19.02 -2.65
CA ALA A 511 21.03 -18.65 -3.87
C ALA A 511 21.84 -17.35 -3.69
N LEU A 512 21.26 -16.32 -3.08
CA LEU A 512 21.96 -15.07 -2.73
C LEU A 512 23.13 -15.34 -1.76
N HIS A 513 22.96 -16.28 -0.84
CA HIS A 513 24.06 -16.68 0.03
C HIS A 513 25.18 -17.37 -0.76
N ILE A 514 24.85 -18.25 -1.69
CA ILE A 514 25.85 -18.90 -2.57
C ILE A 514 26.63 -17.83 -3.34
N ILE A 515 25.95 -16.85 -3.94
CA ILE A 515 26.61 -15.77 -4.68
C ILE A 515 27.53 -14.95 -3.77
N SER A 516 27.06 -14.55 -2.61
CA SER A 516 27.79 -13.62 -1.71
C SER A 516 29.00 -14.28 -1.05
N THR A 517 28.93 -15.56 -0.71
CA THR A 517 29.99 -16.26 0.04
C THR A 517 30.86 -17.16 -0.83
N ARG A 518 30.40 -17.49 -2.06
CA ARG A 518 31.08 -18.40 -3.00
C ARG A 518 31.59 -19.69 -2.33
N PRO A 519 30.77 -20.43 -1.59
CA PRO A 519 31.22 -21.61 -0.90
C PRO A 519 31.54 -22.71 -1.93
N THR A 520 32.48 -23.61 -1.61
CA THR A 520 32.83 -24.74 -2.48
C THR A 520 31.79 -25.84 -2.49
N ALA A 521 30.99 -25.94 -1.44
CA ALA A 521 29.87 -26.88 -1.28
C ALA A 521 28.88 -26.32 -0.25
N LEU A 522 27.65 -26.79 -0.26
CA LEU A 522 26.67 -26.48 0.78
C LEU A 522 26.52 -27.64 1.74
N ASN A 523 26.51 -27.34 3.03
CA ASN A 523 26.23 -28.29 4.08
C ASN A 523 24.90 -27.93 4.75
N GLU A 524 23.93 -28.85 4.78
CA GLU A 524 22.61 -28.58 5.35
C GLU A 524 22.69 -28.22 6.84
N ARG A 525 23.65 -28.80 7.58
CA ARG A 525 23.85 -28.51 8.99
C ARG A 525 24.31 -27.05 9.20
N GLU A 526 25.18 -26.54 8.35
CA GLU A 526 25.64 -25.15 8.40
C GLU A 526 24.52 -24.19 8.05
N LEU A 527 23.68 -24.53 7.06
CA LEU A 527 22.52 -23.72 6.68
C LEU A 527 21.54 -23.52 7.83
N TYR A 528 21.10 -24.61 8.51
CA TYR A 528 20.12 -24.46 9.59
C TYR A 528 20.71 -23.97 10.93
N GLN A 529 22.02 -23.99 11.09
CA GLN A 529 22.71 -23.40 12.24
C GLN A 529 23.00 -21.89 12.05
N ARG A 530 22.85 -21.38 10.84
CA ARG A 530 23.15 -19.99 10.53
C ARG A 530 22.26 -19.02 11.32
N PRO A 531 22.82 -18.00 11.98
CA PRO A 531 22.03 -16.97 12.66
C PRO A 531 21.07 -16.28 11.70
N GLY A 532 19.84 -16.02 12.14
CA GLY A 532 18.80 -15.41 11.33
C GLY A 532 18.07 -16.34 10.35
N TRP A 533 18.51 -17.61 10.21
CA TRP A 533 17.91 -18.60 9.30
C TRP A 533 17.16 -19.71 10.06
N SER A 534 16.52 -19.38 11.18
CA SER A 534 15.77 -20.33 12.02
C SER A 534 14.69 -21.12 11.26
N TRP A 535 14.16 -20.54 10.16
CA TRP A 535 13.18 -21.19 9.30
C TRP A 535 13.72 -22.41 8.56
N LEU A 536 15.03 -22.52 8.33
CA LEU A 536 15.68 -23.72 7.77
C LEU A 536 15.76 -24.90 8.76
N ARG A 537 15.39 -24.69 10.04
CA ARG A 537 15.24 -25.79 11.01
C ARG A 537 14.06 -26.70 10.67
N ASP A 538 13.04 -26.14 10.01
CA ASP A 538 11.96 -26.93 9.43
C ASP A 538 12.49 -27.75 8.24
N ASN A 539 12.47 -29.08 8.41
CA ASN A 539 13.01 -30.01 7.41
C ASN A 539 12.23 -29.96 6.08
N VAL A 540 10.91 -29.86 6.16
CA VAL A 540 10.05 -29.81 4.96
C VAL A 540 10.35 -28.55 4.15
N ARG A 541 10.37 -27.42 4.83
CA ARG A 541 10.65 -26.11 4.23
C ARG A 541 12.05 -26.06 3.60
N ARG A 542 13.08 -26.55 4.32
CA ARG A 542 14.44 -26.61 3.82
C ARG A 542 14.55 -27.50 2.57
N SER A 543 13.98 -28.70 2.64
CA SER A 543 14.03 -29.66 1.52
C SER A 543 13.28 -29.12 0.29
N SER A 544 12.19 -28.36 0.47
CA SER A 544 11.47 -27.72 -0.63
C SER A 544 12.33 -26.64 -1.31
N ALA A 545 12.97 -25.76 -0.54
CA ALA A 545 13.88 -24.75 -1.08
C ALA A 545 15.07 -25.35 -1.84
N LEU A 546 15.68 -26.41 -1.29
CA LEU A 546 16.79 -27.11 -1.95
C LEU A 546 16.35 -27.79 -3.25
N ARG A 547 15.14 -28.36 -3.31
CA ARG A 547 14.58 -28.93 -4.55
C ARG A 547 14.42 -27.87 -5.65
N VAL A 548 13.99 -26.67 -5.31
CA VAL A 548 13.91 -25.55 -6.26
C VAL A 548 15.30 -25.24 -6.83
N LEU A 549 16.33 -25.17 -5.98
CA LEU A 549 17.72 -24.92 -6.43
C LEU A 549 18.28 -26.06 -7.30
N VAL A 550 17.92 -27.32 -7.01
CA VAL A 550 18.28 -28.46 -7.86
C VAL A 550 17.62 -28.34 -9.23
N ALA A 551 16.32 -28.09 -9.26
CA ALA A 551 15.57 -27.92 -10.51
C ALA A 551 16.11 -26.78 -11.37
N ALA A 552 16.57 -25.70 -10.73
CA ALA A 552 17.19 -24.55 -11.37
C ALA A 552 18.67 -24.75 -11.76
N GLY A 553 19.25 -25.91 -11.49
CA GLY A 553 20.63 -26.21 -11.87
C GLY A 553 21.71 -25.52 -11.05
N TRP A 554 21.38 -25.01 -9.87
CA TRP A 554 22.31 -24.33 -8.95
C TRP A 554 23.12 -25.29 -8.10
N ILE A 555 22.48 -26.37 -7.65
CA ILE A 555 23.07 -27.38 -6.77
C ILE A 555 22.68 -28.77 -7.24
N ARG A 556 23.48 -29.80 -6.87
CA ARG A 556 23.13 -31.20 -6.97
C ARG A 556 23.66 -31.96 -5.76
N HIS A 557 23.12 -33.13 -5.48
CA HIS A 557 23.65 -33.99 -4.41
C HIS A 557 25.12 -34.35 -4.64
N ALA A 558 25.92 -34.22 -3.60
CA ALA A 558 27.33 -34.57 -3.67
C ALA A 558 27.48 -36.06 -3.94
N SER A 559 28.25 -36.41 -4.98
CA SER A 559 28.51 -37.79 -5.35
C SER A 559 29.31 -38.51 -4.25
N ARG A 560 28.86 -39.70 -3.82
CA ARG A 560 29.61 -40.53 -2.89
C ARG A 560 30.80 -41.17 -3.62
N THR A 561 31.98 -40.61 -3.45
CA THR A 561 33.21 -41.22 -3.90
C THR A 561 33.89 -41.93 -2.71
N GLY A 562 33.74 -43.25 -2.60
CA GLY A 562 34.38 -44.04 -1.56
C GLY A 562 33.62 -44.17 -0.23
N THR A 563 34.29 -44.70 0.81
CA THR A 563 33.71 -44.99 2.13
C THR A 563 33.58 -43.77 3.06
N ARG A 564 34.09 -42.61 2.67
CA ARG A 564 34.00 -41.36 3.46
C ARG A 564 32.78 -40.52 3.04
N ARG A 565 32.06 -40.05 4.03
CA ARG A 565 30.97 -39.07 3.81
C ARG A 565 31.52 -37.80 3.18
N PRO A 566 30.90 -37.24 2.13
CA PRO A 566 31.32 -35.97 1.54
C PRO A 566 31.40 -34.87 2.59
N ARG A 567 32.30 -33.90 2.43
CA ARG A 567 32.40 -32.72 3.31
C ARG A 567 31.19 -31.78 3.20
N GLY A 568 30.46 -31.83 2.09
CA GLY A 568 29.23 -31.11 1.84
C GLY A 568 28.13 -32.04 1.37
N ASP A 569 26.91 -31.72 1.66
CA ASP A 569 25.76 -32.54 1.24
C ASP A 569 25.36 -32.20 -0.23
N TRP A 570 25.75 -31.01 -0.71
CA TRP A 570 25.40 -30.47 -2.03
C TRP A 570 26.62 -29.86 -2.72
N GLU A 571 26.84 -30.23 -3.97
CA GLU A 571 27.79 -29.58 -4.88
C GLU A 571 27.12 -28.36 -5.51
N ILE A 572 27.89 -27.29 -5.69
CA ILE A 572 27.43 -26.04 -6.31
C ILE A 572 27.87 -26.03 -7.77
N SER A 573 27.00 -25.58 -8.67
CA SER A 573 27.30 -25.51 -10.10
C SER A 573 28.49 -24.56 -10.36
N PRO A 574 29.59 -25.04 -10.95
CA PRO A 574 30.70 -24.21 -11.34
C PRO A 574 30.31 -23.18 -12.41
N ARG A 575 29.25 -23.46 -13.17
CA ARG A 575 28.72 -22.57 -14.22
C ARG A 575 28.13 -21.25 -13.69
N LEU A 576 27.87 -21.17 -12.37
CA LEU A 576 27.56 -19.90 -11.70
C LEU A 576 28.73 -18.89 -11.76
N TRP A 577 29.94 -19.40 -11.96
CA TRP A 577 31.18 -18.61 -11.95
C TRP A 577 31.89 -18.59 -13.30
N GLU A 578 31.37 -19.33 -14.29
CA GLU A 578 31.91 -19.30 -15.64
C GLU A 578 31.54 -17.98 -16.29
N THR A 579 32.54 -17.14 -16.57
CA THR A 579 32.39 -16.06 -17.53
C THR A 579 32.09 -16.69 -18.87
N SER A 580 30.96 -16.39 -19.48
CA SER A 580 30.72 -16.81 -20.87
C SER A 580 31.83 -16.31 -21.78
N PRO A 581 32.29 -17.14 -22.74
CA PRO A 581 33.36 -16.80 -23.67
C PRO A 581 33.02 -15.61 -24.55
#